data_a8e8f2f9480f0e18ce9beb47479044e6
#
_entry.id   a8e8f2f9480f0e18ce9beb47479044e6
#
_cell.length_a   1.000
_cell.length_b   1.000
_cell.length_c   1.000
_cell.angle_alpha   90.00
_cell.angle_beta   90.00
_cell.angle_gamma   90.00
#
_symmetry.space_group_name_H-M   'P 1'
#
loop_
_entity.id
_entity.type
_entity.pdbx_description
1 polymer ?
#
loop_
_entity_poly.entity_id
_entity_poly.type
_entity_poly.pdbx_seq_one_letter_code
_entity_poly.pdbx_strand_id
1 'polypeptide(L)'
;MDLTKRFNKNLNRIEISLIRQFDQAISEIPGVLRLTLGEPDFTTPEHVKEAAKAAIDANQSHYTGMSGLLALRQAASQFVADKYNLHYRAEDEILVTIGATEALSATLTAILEPGDVVLLPAPAGYEPIIKLVGASVVEIDTRAHQFILTPEALEESLQEQGNRVKAVILNYPANPTGVTYSKEQMQALAGVLKKYQVF
;
A
#
# COMPACT_ATOMS: atom_id res chain seq x y z
N MET A 1 -26.08 19.55 -19.94
CA MET A 1 -26.13 19.72 -18.46
C MET A 1 -24.74 19.34 -17.96
N ASP A 2 -24.02 20.24 -17.35
CA ASP A 2 -22.69 19.96 -16.82
C ASP A 2 -22.82 19.36 -15.40
N LEU A 3 -22.44 18.07 -15.24
CA LEU A 3 -22.51 17.35 -13.97
C LEU A 3 -21.19 17.37 -13.20
N THR A 4 -20.13 17.96 -13.74
CA THR A 4 -18.79 17.95 -13.10
C THR A 4 -18.80 18.59 -11.71
N LYS A 5 -19.65 19.60 -11.50
CA LYS A 5 -19.83 20.27 -10.20
C LYS A 5 -20.46 19.39 -9.11
N ARG A 6 -21.01 18.24 -9.49
CA ARG A 6 -21.63 17.27 -8.55
C ARG A 6 -20.69 16.13 -8.14
N PHE A 7 -19.48 16.08 -8.68
CA PHE A 7 -18.48 15.10 -8.27
C PHE A 7 -18.04 15.34 -6.82
N ASN A 8 -17.48 14.31 -6.22
CA ASN A 8 -16.85 14.41 -4.92
C ASN A 8 -15.78 15.51 -4.97
N LYS A 9 -15.88 16.49 -4.08
CA LYS A 9 -14.99 17.65 -4.03
C LYS A 9 -13.51 17.23 -3.78
N ASN A 10 -13.30 16.11 -3.11
CA ASN A 10 -11.96 15.59 -2.84
C ASN A 10 -11.24 15.13 -4.11
N LEU A 11 -11.95 14.87 -5.22
CA LEU A 11 -11.32 14.59 -6.51
C LEU A 11 -10.40 15.73 -7.00
N ASN A 12 -10.74 16.97 -6.63
CA ASN A 12 -9.91 18.13 -6.98
C ASN A 12 -8.58 18.18 -6.21
N ARG A 13 -8.41 17.35 -5.19
CA ARG A 13 -7.19 17.23 -4.38
C ARG A 13 -6.25 16.13 -4.91
N ILE A 14 -6.71 15.34 -5.89
CA ILE A 14 -5.97 14.22 -6.45
C ILE A 14 -5.24 14.69 -7.70
N GLU A 15 -3.94 14.48 -7.71
CA GLU A 15 -3.10 14.73 -8.88
C GLU A 15 -2.86 13.43 -9.66
N ILE A 16 -2.83 13.53 -10.97
CA ILE A 16 -2.49 12.39 -11.82
C ILE A 16 -1.00 12.10 -11.67
N SER A 17 -0.66 10.84 -11.46
CA SER A 17 0.74 10.40 -11.32
C SER A 17 1.60 10.88 -12.49
N LEU A 18 2.62 11.71 -12.20
CA LEU A 18 3.58 12.20 -13.18
C LEU A 18 4.33 11.06 -13.89
N ILE A 19 4.64 9.97 -13.17
CA ILE A 19 5.30 8.79 -13.74
C ILE A 19 4.42 8.16 -14.82
N ARG A 20 3.11 8.03 -14.59
CA ARG A 20 2.19 7.46 -15.57
C ARG A 20 1.98 8.39 -16.77
N GLN A 21 1.90 9.69 -16.54
CA GLN A 21 1.83 10.68 -17.64
C GLN A 21 3.09 10.62 -18.50
N PHE A 22 4.26 10.56 -17.87
CA PHE A 22 5.53 10.45 -18.56
C PHE A 22 5.65 9.14 -19.33
N ASP A 23 5.31 8.00 -18.71
CA ASP A 23 5.33 6.70 -19.37
C ASP A 23 4.42 6.66 -20.60
N GLN A 24 3.23 7.25 -20.51
CA GLN A 24 2.32 7.38 -21.64
C GLN A 24 2.92 8.27 -22.75
N ALA A 25 3.51 9.40 -22.39
CA ALA A 25 4.11 10.31 -23.37
C ALA A 25 5.27 9.67 -24.16
N ILE A 26 6.10 8.84 -23.49
CA ILE A 26 7.24 8.18 -24.16
C ILE A 26 6.83 6.86 -24.85
N SER A 27 5.65 6.32 -24.58
CA SER A 27 5.20 5.03 -25.15
C SER A 27 5.08 5.05 -26.68
N GLU A 28 4.86 6.23 -27.26
CA GLU A 28 4.69 6.43 -28.71
C GLU A 28 6.02 6.71 -29.43
N ILE A 29 7.14 6.82 -28.70
CA ILE A 29 8.46 7.10 -29.29
C ILE A 29 9.15 5.79 -29.67
N PRO A 30 9.38 5.50 -30.96
CA PRO A 30 10.03 4.26 -31.37
C PRO A 30 11.44 4.13 -30.82
N GLY A 31 11.80 2.93 -30.35
CA GLY A 31 13.15 2.60 -29.90
C GLY A 31 13.52 3.09 -28.50
N VAL A 32 12.60 3.69 -27.77
CA VAL A 32 12.84 4.10 -26.39
C VAL A 32 12.83 2.88 -25.46
N LEU A 33 13.89 2.72 -24.67
CA LEU A 33 13.93 1.78 -23.56
C LEU A 33 13.24 2.42 -22.35
N ARG A 34 12.09 1.87 -21.97
CA ARG A 34 11.31 2.38 -20.84
C ARG A 34 11.74 1.73 -19.54
N LEU A 35 12.11 2.55 -18.55
CA LEU A 35 12.44 2.15 -17.17
C LEU A 35 11.50 2.78 -16.14
N THR A 36 10.34 3.24 -16.58
CA THR A 36 9.34 3.96 -15.76
C THR A 36 8.50 3.02 -14.90
N LEU A 37 8.24 1.82 -15.38
CA LEU A 37 7.48 0.80 -14.66
C LEU A 37 8.34 -0.43 -14.46
N GLY A 38 8.46 -0.87 -13.21
CA GLY A 38 9.13 -2.13 -12.87
C GLY A 38 8.17 -3.30 -13.05
N GLU A 39 8.46 -4.16 -14.03
CA GLU A 39 7.70 -5.37 -14.30
C GLU A 39 8.66 -6.54 -14.49
N PRO A 40 8.42 -7.70 -13.81
CA PRO A 40 9.23 -8.89 -14.02
C PRO A 40 9.08 -9.41 -15.45
N ASP A 41 10.17 -9.79 -16.07
CA ASP A 41 10.21 -10.44 -17.39
C ASP A 41 10.11 -11.98 -17.33
N PHE A 42 10.01 -12.53 -16.11
CA PHE A 42 9.81 -13.96 -15.88
C PHE A 42 8.38 -14.40 -16.19
N THR A 43 8.25 -15.56 -16.83
CA THR A 43 6.92 -16.16 -17.00
C THR A 43 6.39 -16.71 -15.68
N THR A 44 5.05 -16.71 -15.53
CA THR A 44 4.40 -17.37 -14.38
C THR A 44 4.88 -18.83 -14.26
N PRO A 45 5.26 -19.29 -13.07
CA PRO A 45 5.69 -20.67 -12.85
C PRO A 45 4.66 -21.69 -13.36
N GLU A 46 5.13 -22.79 -13.97
CA GLU A 46 4.25 -23.74 -14.65
C GLU A 46 3.18 -24.33 -13.73
N HIS A 47 3.57 -24.72 -12.50
CA HIS A 47 2.62 -25.27 -11.53
C HIS A 47 1.48 -24.28 -11.17
N VAL A 48 1.73 -22.97 -11.22
CA VAL A 48 0.69 -21.95 -10.99
C VAL A 48 -0.26 -21.88 -12.18
N LYS A 49 0.28 -21.92 -13.40
CA LYS A 49 -0.53 -21.94 -14.64
C LYS A 49 -1.42 -23.18 -14.70
N GLU A 50 -0.85 -24.35 -14.41
CA GLU A 50 -1.61 -25.60 -14.41
C GLU A 50 -2.72 -25.62 -13.35
N ALA A 51 -2.45 -25.09 -12.13
CA ALA A 51 -3.47 -24.96 -11.10
C ALA A 51 -4.62 -24.02 -11.54
N ALA A 52 -4.29 -22.92 -12.21
CA ALA A 52 -5.31 -22.01 -12.73
C ALA A 52 -6.19 -22.66 -13.84
N LYS A 53 -5.58 -23.38 -14.77
CA LYS A 53 -6.29 -24.14 -15.81
C LYS A 53 -7.21 -25.20 -15.18
N ALA A 54 -6.68 -25.97 -14.22
CA ALA A 54 -7.47 -26.99 -13.53
C ALA A 54 -8.67 -26.42 -12.79
N ALA A 55 -8.54 -25.23 -12.17
CA ALA A 55 -9.64 -24.54 -11.51
C ALA A 55 -10.73 -24.12 -12.52
N ILE A 56 -10.36 -23.65 -13.71
CA ILE A 56 -11.29 -23.30 -14.78
C ILE A 56 -12.01 -24.56 -15.28
N ASP A 57 -11.29 -25.63 -15.56
CA ASP A 57 -11.86 -26.91 -16.03
C ASP A 57 -12.80 -27.54 -15.00
N ALA A 58 -12.53 -27.33 -13.71
CA ALA A 58 -13.40 -27.75 -12.60
C ALA A 58 -14.58 -26.80 -12.36
N ASN A 59 -14.82 -25.81 -13.23
CA ASN A 59 -15.87 -24.80 -13.09
C ASN A 59 -15.87 -24.04 -11.76
N GLN A 60 -14.68 -23.75 -11.21
CA GLN A 60 -14.54 -22.94 -10.00
C GLN A 60 -14.71 -21.44 -10.31
N SER A 61 -15.84 -21.07 -10.92
CA SER A 61 -16.14 -19.72 -11.43
C SER A 61 -17.37 -19.12 -10.73
N HIS A 62 -17.61 -19.48 -9.47
CA HIS A 62 -18.73 -18.99 -8.68
C HIS A 62 -18.30 -17.93 -7.68
N TYR A 63 -19.28 -17.21 -7.12
CA TYR A 63 -19.03 -16.24 -6.05
C TYR A 63 -18.36 -16.90 -4.84
N THR A 64 -17.41 -16.18 -4.28
CA THR A 64 -16.77 -16.54 -3.01
C THR A 64 -17.52 -15.90 -1.84
N GLY A 65 -17.18 -16.28 -0.61
CA GLY A 65 -17.54 -15.48 0.56
C GLY A 65 -16.90 -14.08 0.48
N MET A 66 -17.47 -13.12 1.19
CA MET A 66 -17.02 -11.71 1.16
C MET A 66 -15.53 -11.54 1.54
N SER A 67 -15.01 -12.37 2.42
CA SER A 67 -13.59 -12.35 2.80
C SER A 67 -12.68 -13.15 1.85
N GLY A 68 -13.21 -13.72 0.78
CA GLY A 68 -12.50 -14.60 -0.14
C GLY A 68 -12.59 -16.09 0.25
N LEU A 69 -12.03 -16.95 -0.58
CA LEU A 69 -12.02 -18.40 -0.38
C LEU A 69 -11.30 -18.75 0.94
N LEU A 70 -11.93 -19.57 1.78
CA LEU A 70 -11.33 -20.01 3.04
C LEU A 70 -10.00 -20.74 2.82
N ALA A 71 -9.92 -21.60 1.79
CA ALA A 71 -8.69 -22.32 1.46
C ALA A 71 -7.52 -21.36 1.12
N LEU A 72 -7.78 -20.25 0.41
CA LEU A 72 -6.76 -19.23 0.15
C LEU A 72 -6.34 -18.51 1.43
N ARG A 73 -7.31 -18.17 2.29
CA ARG A 73 -7.03 -17.51 3.57
C ARG A 73 -6.22 -18.41 4.52
N GLN A 74 -6.51 -19.72 4.53
CA GLN A 74 -5.72 -20.72 5.28
C GLN A 74 -4.29 -20.83 4.72
N ALA A 75 -4.12 -20.87 3.40
CA ALA A 75 -2.80 -20.89 2.78
C ALA A 75 -2.01 -19.60 3.10
N ALA A 76 -2.67 -18.44 3.08
CA ALA A 76 -2.05 -17.17 3.45
C ALA A 76 -1.65 -17.13 4.94
N SER A 77 -2.52 -17.61 5.85
CA SER A 77 -2.22 -17.76 7.27
C SER A 77 -0.99 -18.61 7.51
N GLN A 78 -0.94 -19.78 6.86
CA GLN A 78 0.21 -20.70 6.97
C GLN A 78 1.49 -20.04 6.43
N PHE A 79 1.41 -19.38 5.26
CA PHE A 79 2.56 -18.71 4.65
C PHE A 79 3.17 -17.64 5.57
N VAL A 80 2.35 -16.79 6.17
CA VAL A 80 2.87 -15.72 7.05
C VAL A 80 3.36 -16.27 8.38
N ALA A 81 2.78 -17.38 8.87
CA ALA A 81 3.28 -18.07 10.05
C ALA A 81 4.66 -18.67 9.81
N ASP A 82 4.84 -19.40 8.71
CA ASP A 82 6.09 -20.08 8.39
C ASP A 82 7.21 -19.09 8.04
N LYS A 83 6.88 -18.02 7.30
CA LYS A 83 7.88 -17.09 6.79
C LYS A 83 8.24 -15.96 7.74
N TYR A 84 7.24 -15.47 8.50
CA TYR A 84 7.39 -14.26 9.32
C TYR A 84 7.10 -14.48 10.80
N ASN A 85 6.73 -15.70 11.19
CA ASN A 85 6.28 -16.02 12.56
C ASN A 85 5.12 -15.12 13.01
N LEU A 86 4.18 -14.84 12.09
CA LEU A 86 2.96 -14.08 12.34
C LEU A 86 1.76 -15.03 12.25
N HIS A 87 0.91 -15.01 13.27
CA HIS A 87 -0.20 -15.93 13.38
C HIS A 87 -1.53 -15.18 13.28
N TYR A 88 -2.27 -15.45 12.21
CA TYR A 88 -3.61 -14.91 11.96
C TYR A 88 -4.59 -16.03 11.73
N ARG A 89 -5.79 -15.90 12.30
CA ARG A 89 -6.89 -16.85 12.05
C ARG A 89 -7.44 -16.63 10.64
N ALA A 90 -7.53 -17.69 9.87
CA ALA A 90 -8.04 -17.63 8.51
C ALA A 90 -9.53 -17.25 8.45
N GLU A 91 -10.27 -17.55 9.50
CA GLU A 91 -11.71 -17.38 9.59
C GLU A 91 -12.14 -15.91 9.63
N ASP A 92 -11.42 -15.06 10.35
CA ASP A 92 -11.85 -13.70 10.68
C ASP A 92 -10.74 -12.63 10.70
N GLU A 93 -9.46 -12.99 10.51
CA GLU A 93 -8.34 -12.04 10.52
C GLU A 93 -7.65 -11.88 9.16
N ILE A 94 -8.16 -12.53 8.11
CA ILE A 94 -7.63 -12.43 6.75
C ILE A 94 -8.73 -12.08 5.77
N LEU A 95 -8.51 -11.01 5.00
CA LEU A 95 -9.35 -10.57 3.89
C LEU A 95 -8.56 -10.65 2.59
N VAL A 96 -9.14 -11.31 1.58
CA VAL A 96 -8.58 -11.35 0.22
C VAL A 96 -9.13 -10.18 -0.59
N THR A 97 -8.24 -9.47 -1.27
CA THR A 97 -8.56 -8.31 -2.12
C THR A 97 -8.00 -8.49 -3.53
N ILE A 98 -8.52 -7.73 -4.49
CA ILE A 98 -7.98 -7.67 -5.85
C ILE A 98 -6.73 -6.78 -5.85
N GLY A 99 -5.64 -7.36 -5.40
CA GLY A 99 -4.34 -6.69 -5.30
C GLY A 99 -4.19 -5.76 -4.08
N ALA A 100 -2.96 -5.31 -3.87
CA ALA A 100 -2.58 -4.44 -2.75
C ALA A 100 -3.29 -3.07 -2.79
N THR A 101 -3.64 -2.57 -3.96
CA THR A 101 -4.35 -1.28 -4.10
C THR A 101 -5.74 -1.33 -3.46
N GLU A 102 -6.48 -2.41 -3.65
CA GLU A 102 -7.79 -2.57 -2.99
C GLU A 102 -7.60 -2.76 -1.47
N ALA A 103 -6.62 -3.55 -1.03
CA ALA A 103 -6.32 -3.72 0.38
C ALA A 103 -6.03 -2.37 1.06
N LEU A 104 -5.18 -1.54 0.47
CA LEU A 104 -4.87 -0.20 0.96
C LEU A 104 -6.10 0.71 0.96
N SER A 105 -6.87 0.70 -0.15
CA SER A 105 -8.08 1.52 -0.26
C SER A 105 -9.11 1.15 0.80
N ALA A 106 -9.38 -0.14 0.97
CA ALA A 106 -10.32 -0.63 1.97
C ALA A 106 -9.86 -0.29 3.40
N THR A 107 -8.58 -0.53 3.71
CA THR A 107 -8.01 -0.24 5.04
C THR A 107 -8.06 1.25 5.34
N LEU A 108 -7.54 2.10 4.44
CA LEU A 108 -7.50 3.54 4.66
C LEU A 108 -8.89 4.14 4.73
N THR A 109 -9.84 3.65 3.92
CA THR A 109 -11.25 4.10 4.01
C THR A 109 -11.89 3.69 5.34
N ALA A 110 -11.51 2.54 5.90
CA ALA A 110 -12.08 2.05 7.16
C ALA A 110 -11.56 2.82 8.39
N ILE A 111 -10.31 3.33 8.34
CA ILE A 111 -9.67 3.93 9.52
C ILE A 111 -9.61 5.46 9.48
N LEU A 112 -9.70 6.09 8.29
CA LEU A 112 -9.52 7.54 8.13
C LEU A 112 -10.85 8.30 8.10
N GLU A 113 -10.84 9.46 8.72
CA GLU A 113 -11.90 10.47 8.65
C GLU A 113 -11.38 11.77 8.01
N PRO A 114 -12.28 12.64 7.50
CA PRO A 114 -11.87 13.94 7.00
C PRO A 114 -11.14 14.76 8.07
N GLY A 115 -9.94 15.25 7.73
CA GLY A 115 -9.06 16.00 8.62
C GLY A 115 -7.95 15.20 9.28
N ASP A 116 -8.01 13.87 9.21
CA ASP A 116 -6.92 13.01 9.68
C ASP A 116 -5.64 13.20 8.85
N VAL A 117 -4.53 12.81 9.44
CA VAL A 117 -3.19 12.86 8.84
C VAL A 117 -2.61 11.45 8.79
N VAL A 118 -2.01 11.12 7.65
CA VAL A 118 -1.18 9.93 7.48
C VAL A 118 0.26 10.36 7.25
N LEU A 119 1.20 9.82 8.02
CA LEU A 119 2.63 10.07 7.85
C LEU A 119 3.24 9.07 6.87
N LEU A 120 4.07 9.57 5.96
CA LEU A 120 4.83 8.77 4.99
C LEU A 120 6.31 9.19 5.01
N PRO A 121 7.28 8.26 5.08
CA PRO A 121 8.72 8.58 5.03
C PRO A 121 9.24 8.86 3.61
N ALA A 122 8.44 8.62 2.58
CA ALA A 122 8.76 8.89 1.17
C ALA A 122 7.48 8.99 0.35
N PRO A 123 7.48 9.74 -0.76
CA PRO A 123 6.34 9.77 -1.66
C PRO A 123 6.06 8.36 -2.17
N ALA A 124 4.87 7.88 -1.92
CA ALA A 124 4.38 6.60 -2.39
C ALA A 124 2.98 6.79 -2.99
N GLY A 125 2.58 5.91 -3.88
CA GLY A 125 1.32 6.01 -4.63
C GLY A 125 0.01 5.92 -3.80
N TYR A 126 0.09 6.13 -2.49
CA TYR A 126 -1.05 6.04 -1.55
C TYR A 126 -1.81 7.36 -1.37
N GLU A 127 -1.19 8.46 -1.71
CA GLU A 127 -1.72 9.81 -1.53
C GLU A 127 -3.13 10.03 -2.13
N PRO A 128 -3.43 9.56 -3.35
CA PRO A 128 -4.75 9.70 -3.93
C PRO A 128 -5.87 9.09 -3.09
N ILE A 129 -5.64 7.92 -2.50
CA ILE A 129 -6.62 7.21 -1.67
C ILE A 129 -6.88 8.02 -0.38
N ILE A 130 -5.82 8.50 0.27
CA ILE A 130 -5.88 9.29 1.49
C ILE A 130 -6.62 10.61 1.24
N LYS A 131 -6.30 11.30 0.16
CA LYS A 131 -6.97 12.56 -0.22
C LYS A 131 -8.45 12.35 -0.56
N LEU A 132 -8.81 11.22 -1.15
CA LEU A 132 -10.19 10.92 -1.54
C LEU A 132 -11.14 10.81 -0.33
N VAL A 133 -10.67 10.26 0.78
CA VAL A 133 -11.45 10.19 2.03
C VAL A 133 -11.44 11.51 2.83
N GLY A 134 -10.75 12.55 2.33
CA GLY A 134 -10.70 13.87 2.98
C GLY A 134 -9.57 14.03 4.00
N ALA A 135 -8.73 13.03 4.16
CA ALA A 135 -7.52 13.08 4.97
C ALA A 135 -6.36 13.77 4.24
N SER A 136 -5.24 13.95 4.91
CA SER A 136 -4.03 14.59 4.38
C SER A 136 -2.81 13.69 4.59
N VAL A 137 -1.84 13.85 3.70
CA VAL A 137 -0.53 13.22 3.82
C VAL A 137 0.47 14.23 4.33
N VAL A 138 1.32 13.83 5.25
CA VAL A 138 2.52 14.57 5.65
C VAL A 138 3.71 13.68 5.36
N GLU A 139 4.56 14.14 4.45
CA GLU A 139 5.80 13.45 4.09
C GLU A 139 6.91 13.82 5.06
N ILE A 140 7.58 12.82 5.60
CA ILE A 140 8.76 13.00 6.44
C ILE A 140 9.98 12.97 5.53
N ASP A 141 10.74 14.06 5.46
CA ASP A 141 11.94 14.13 4.64
C ASP A 141 13.07 13.25 5.21
N THR A 142 13.37 12.18 4.50
CA THR A 142 14.39 11.21 4.90
C THR A 142 15.69 11.31 4.09
N ARG A 143 15.82 12.30 3.18
CA ARG A 143 16.97 12.44 2.26
C ARG A 143 18.28 12.60 3.00
N ALA A 144 18.31 13.34 4.11
CA ALA A 144 19.51 13.55 4.93
C ALA A 144 20.02 12.24 5.58
N HIS A 145 19.17 11.23 5.68
CA HIS A 145 19.46 9.93 6.29
C HIS A 145 19.42 8.78 5.27
N GLN A 146 19.82 9.05 4.03
CA GLN A 146 19.86 8.05 2.95
C GLN A 146 18.48 7.35 2.72
N PHE A 147 17.41 8.11 2.86
CA PHE A 147 16.02 7.67 2.76
C PHE A 147 15.55 6.69 3.86
N ILE A 148 16.27 6.62 4.97
CA ILE A 148 15.86 5.85 6.15
C ILE A 148 15.17 6.79 7.14
N LEU A 149 13.94 6.45 7.54
CA LEU A 149 13.24 7.15 8.60
C LEU A 149 13.92 6.91 9.94
N THR A 150 14.28 7.97 10.64
CA THR A 150 14.84 7.87 11.99
C THR A 150 13.76 7.97 13.06
N PRO A 151 13.98 7.41 14.26
CA PRO A 151 13.05 7.55 15.38
C PRO A 151 12.78 9.00 15.75
N GLU A 152 13.79 9.86 15.68
CA GLU A 152 13.72 11.29 16.02
C GLU A 152 12.81 12.03 15.02
N ALA A 153 12.99 11.82 13.71
CA ALA A 153 12.18 12.44 12.68
C ALA A 153 10.71 11.96 12.73
N LEU A 154 10.50 10.68 13.06
CA LEU A 154 9.16 10.15 13.28
C LEU A 154 8.50 10.80 14.49
N GLU A 155 9.20 10.88 15.63
CA GLU A 155 8.66 11.44 16.86
C GLU A 155 8.37 12.95 16.71
N GLU A 156 9.24 13.70 16.05
CA GLU A 156 9.03 15.11 15.73
C GLU A 156 7.74 15.30 14.88
N SER A 157 7.59 14.55 13.82
CA SER A 157 6.39 14.61 12.96
C SER A 157 5.11 14.23 13.71
N LEU A 158 5.16 13.22 14.59
CA LEU A 158 4.03 12.84 15.44
C LEU A 158 3.65 13.96 16.42
N GLN A 159 4.64 14.63 17.01
CA GLN A 159 4.41 15.76 17.93
C GLN A 159 3.85 16.98 17.20
N GLU A 160 4.39 17.35 16.04
CA GLU A 160 3.94 18.49 15.24
C GLU A 160 2.49 18.34 14.78
N GLN A 161 2.12 17.16 14.32
CA GLN A 161 0.76 16.89 13.83
C GLN A 161 -0.22 16.52 14.94
N GLY A 162 0.28 16.07 16.08
CA GLY A 162 -0.50 15.77 17.27
C GLY A 162 -1.59 14.73 17.03
N ASN A 163 -2.73 14.90 17.65
CA ASN A 163 -3.87 13.97 17.60
C ASN A 163 -4.49 13.79 16.20
N ARG A 164 -4.06 14.56 15.21
CA ARG A 164 -4.53 14.38 13.84
C ARG A 164 -3.89 13.19 13.15
N VAL A 165 -2.73 12.73 13.63
CA VAL A 165 -2.07 11.55 13.05
C VAL A 165 -2.88 10.31 13.36
N LYS A 166 -3.41 9.68 12.31
CA LYS A 166 -4.19 8.45 12.41
C LYS A 166 -3.39 7.21 12.07
N ALA A 167 -2.48 7.33 11.10
CA ALA A 167 -1.70 6.21 10.62
C ALA A 167 -0.29 6.63 10.18
N VAL A 168 0.63 5.68 10.23
CA VAL A 168 1.97 5.77 9.65
C VAL A 168 2.14 4.62 8.66
N ILE A 169 2.46 4.92 7.41
CA ILE A 169 2.71 3.89 6.40
C ILE A 169 4.22 3.74 6.22
N LEU A 170 4.75 2.57 6.57
CA LEU A 170 6.14 2.19 6.38
C LEU A 170 6.22 1.20 5.22
N ASN A 171 6.74 1.65 4.08
CA ASN A 171 6.94 0.83 2.90
C ASN A 171 8.41 0.41 2.80
N TYR A 172 8.71 -0.88 2.94
CA TYR A 172 10.06 -1.42 2.80
C TYR A 172 10.06 -2.88 2.30
N PRO A 173 10.99 -3.25 1.39
CA PRO A 173 11.91 -2.34 0.68
C PRO A 173 11.15 -1.21 0.00
N ALA A 174 11.67 0.03 0.11
CA ALA A 174 10.96 1.22 -0.35
C ALA A 174 11.02 1.35 -1.88
N ASN A 175 9.90 1.70 -2.50
CA ASN A 175 9.84 2.07 -3.91
C ASN A 175 9.73 3.62 -3.99
N PRO A 176 10.64 4.34 -4.69
CA PRO A 176 11.65 3.82 -5.63
C PRO A 176 13.06 3.67 -5.07
N THR A 177 13.34 3.99 -3.81
CA THR A 177 14.70 4.10 -3.27
C THR A 177 15.40 2.76 -3.07
N GLY A 178 14.65 1.67 -2.92
CA GLY A 178 15.17 0.33 -2.64
C GLY A 178 15.69 0.14 -1.21
N VAL A 179 15.63 1.17 -0.36
CA VAL A 179 16.10 1.06 1.03
C VAL A 179 15.22 0.14 1.85
N THR A 180 15.83 -0.53 2.81
CA THR A 180 15.16 -1.37 3.80
C THR A 180 15.71 -1.06 5.19
N TYR A 181 15.07 -1.59 6.23
CA TYR A 181 15.43 -1.33 7.62
C TYR A 181 16.07 -2.57 8.24
N SER A 182 17.07 -2.36 9.12
CA SER A 182 17.55 -3.41 10.01
C SER A 182 16.49 -3.71 11.09
N LYS A 183 16.66 -4.84 11.77
CA LYS A 183 15.81 -5.20 12.91
C LYS A 183 15.86 -4.14 14.02
N GLU A 184 17.04 -3.61 14.29
CA GLU A 184 17.28 -2.60 15.33
C GLU A 184 16.59 -1.28 14.98
N GLN A 185 16.66 -0.87 13.70
CA GLN A 185 15.96 0.32 13.21
C GLN A 185 14.44 0.16 13.34
N MET A 186 13.89 -0.99 12.93
CA MET A 186 12.46 -1.26 13.07
C MET A 186 12.02 -1.31 14.54
N GLN A 187 12.82 -1.87 15.43
CA GLN A 187 12.55 -1.89 16.87
C GLN A 187 12.55 -0.48 17.46
N ALA A 188 13.47 0.38 17.03
CA ALA A 188 13.52 1.78 17.46
C ALA A 188 12.27 2.57 17.01
N LEU A 189 11.86 2.43 15.74
CA LEU A 189 10.60 3.02 15.24
C LEU A 189 9.37 2.51 15.99
N ALA A 190 9.29 1.20 16.21
CA ALA A 190 8.23 0.60 17.01
C ALA A 190 8.20 1.11 18.45
N GLY A 191 9.38 1.41 19.03
CA GLY A 191 9.51 2.04 20.35
C GLY A 191 8.89 3.44 20.40
N VAL A 192 9.02 4.22 19.34
CA VAL A 192 8.34 5.53 19.20
C VAL A 192 6.84 5.32 19.06
N LEU A 193 6.40 4.50 18.08
CA LEU A 193 4.98 4.30 17.77
C LEU A 193 4.16 3.79 18.97
N LYS A 194 4.76 2.98 19.84
CA LYS A 194 4.10 2.50 21.07
C LYS A 194 3.67 3.63 22.04
N LYS A 195 4.23 4.81 21.92
CA LYS A 195 3.86 5.99 22.74
C LYS A 195 2.62 6.69 22.22
N TYR A 196 2.20 6.38 20.98
CA TYR A 196 1.13 7.06 20.27
C TYR A 196 0.03 6.07 19.88
N GLN A 197 -1.22 6.56 19.80
CA GLN A 197 -2.37 5.75 19.37
C GLN A 197 -2.58 5.90 17.86
N VAL A 198 -1.72 5.28 17.07
CA VAL A 198 -1.74 5.32 15.60
C VAL A 198 -1.74 3.91 15.02
N PHE A 199 -2.34 3.76 13.82
CA PHE A 199 -2.30 2.53 13.04
C PHE A 199 -0.99 2.41 12.26
#